data_f91fcdbb46c1851eb3faf84c8aaaba27
#
_entry.id   f91fcdbb46c1851eb3faf84c8aaaba27
#
_cell.length_a   1.000
_cell.length_b   1.000
_cell.length_c   1.000
_cell.angle_alpha   90.00
_cell.angle_beta   90.00
_cell.angle_gamma   90.00
#
_symmetry.space_group_name_H-M   'P 1'
#
loop_
_entity.id
_entity.type
_entity.pdbx_description
1 polymer ?
#
loop_
_entity_poly.entity_id
_entity_poly.type
_entity_poly.pdbx_seq_one_letter_code
_entity_poly.pdbx_strand_id
1 'polypeptide(L)'
;DVWDELARRSENVIADFNPTAQFWMENWLSNYDKTVVIKSNYTDNPFLPETERNRIEMRVSRDENFKRIHFDCEYGVTEGIIFSNWYQIDRIPQELEDKAIYGLDFGFTNDPTALIKTIETEDAFYVDELIYQTGMLNSDIIRRFDSLGLKKNYDEIIADSAEPKSIQEMCNAGYNVKGAVKGP
;
A
#
# COMPACT_ATOMS: atom_id res chain seq x y z
N ASP A 1 -0.15 1.65 -21.09
CA ASP A 1 -0.52 2.84 -20.32
C ASP A 1 -0.76 4.01 -21.26
N VAL A 2 -1.81 4.84 -20.99
CA VAL A 2 -2.20 6.00 -21.85
C VAL A 2 -1.05 7.01 -21.94
N TRP A 3 -0.29 7.18 -20.86
CA TRP A 3 0.85 8.10 -20.83
C TRP A 3 1.99 7.65 -21.75
N ASP A 4 2.33 6.38 -21.75
CA ASP A 4 3.37 5.84 -22.63
C ASP A 4 2.99 5.96 -24.10
N GLU A 5 1.71 5.84 -24.39
CA GLU A 5 1.20 6.00 -25.75
C GLU A 5 1.26 7.48 -26.21
N LEU A 6 0.96 8.42 -25.34
CA LEU A 6 1.10 9.84 -25.61
C LEU A 6 2.56 10.24 -25.76
N ALA A 7 3.43 9.79 -24.86
CA ALA A 7 4.85 10.10 -24.88
C ALA A 7 5.56 9.59 -26.14
N ARG A 8 5.18 8.39 -26.63
CA ARG A 8 5.74 7.83 -27.87
C ARG A 8 5.34 8.59 -29.15
N ARG A 9 4.23 9.33 -29.12
CA ARG A 9 3.69 10.07 -30.27
C ARG A 9 4.05 11.56 -30.24
N SER A 10 4.72 12.03 -29.21
CA SER A 10 5.04 13.45 -29.02
C SER A 10 6.54 13.65 -28.98
N GLU A 11 7.02 14.71 -29.61
CA GLU A 11 8.41 15.14 -29.56
C GLU A 11 8.79 15.72 -28.19
N ASN A 12 7.82 16.41 -27.57
CA ASN A 12 7.94 17.00 -26.24
C ASN A 12 6.64 16.79 -25.48
N VAL A 13 6.74 16.47 -24.22
CA VAL A 13 5.60 16.33 -23.31
C VAL A 13 5.82 17.29 -22.15
N ILE A 14 4.82 18.08 -21.82
CA ILE A 14 4.80 18.95 -20.65
C ILE A 14 3.65 18.47 -19.77
N ALA A 15 3.95 18.19 -18.51
CA ALA A 15 2.96 17.86 -17.51
C ALA A 15 3.14 18.73 -16.27
N ASP A 16 2.03 19.20 -15.71
CA ASP A 16 2.02 19.89 -14.43
C ASP A 16 1.15 19.13 -13.42
N PHE A 17 1.54 19.14 -12.18
CA PHE A 17 0.78 18.50 -11.10
C PHE A 17 1.18 19.06 -9.72
N ASN A 18 0.27 18.96 -8.77
CA ASN A 18 0.58 19.16 -7.38
C ASN A 18 0.97 17.78 -6.77
N PRO A 19 2.10 17.67 -6.07
CA PRO A 19 2.58 16.39 -5.53
C PRO A 19 1.80 15.98 -4.26
N THR A 20 0.49 15.74 -4.41
CA THR A 20 -0.39 15.41 -3.26
C THR A 20 -0.07 14.07 -2.64
N ALA A 21 0.39 13.10 -3.44
CA ALA A 21 0.86 11.80 -3.00
C ALA A 21 1.85 11.24 -4.04
N GLN A 22 2.68 10.29 -3.65
CA GLN A 22 3.51 9.55 -4.60
C GLN A 22 2.64 8.81 -5.62
N PHE A 23 3.01 8.87 -6.90
CA PHE A 23 2.29 8.23 -7.98
C PHE A 23 3.25 7.83 -9.12
N TRP A 24 2.74 7.19 -10.16
CA TRP A 24 3.53 6.61 -11.26
C TRP A 24 4.55 7.56 -11.93
N MET A 25 4.34 8.88 -11.86
CA MET A 25 5.22 9.88 -12.46
C MET A 25 6.64 9.84 -11.88
N GLU A 26 6.78 9.51 -10.59
CA GLU A 26 8.10 9.41 -9.95
C GLU A 26 8.96 8.32 -10.58
N ASN A 27 8.38 7.16 -10.83
CA ASN A 27 9.05 6.06 -11.53
C ASN A 27 9.39 6.46 -12.97
N TRP A 28 8.52 7.22 -13.62
CA TRP A 28 8.75 7.70 -14.97
C TRP A 28 9.89 8.72 -15.01
N LEU A 29 9.90 9.71 -14.12
CA LEU A 29 10.96 10.72 -14.02
C LEU A 29 12.34 10.10 -13.76
N SER A 30 12.39 9.02 -12.96
CA SER A 30 13.64 8.31 -12.64
C SER A 30 14.22 7.53 -13.81
N ASN A 31 13.43 7.21 -14.82
CA ASN A 31 13.83 6.35 -15.94
C ASN A 31 14.14 7.10 -17.24
N TYR A 32 14.00 8.43 -17.27
CA TYR A 32 14.21 9.23 -18.50
C TYR A 32 15.25 10.34 -18.31
N ASP A 33 16.43 10.15 -18.86
CA ASP A 33 17.60 11.06 -18.74
C ASP A 33 17.37 12.48 -19.30
N LYS A 34 16.33 12.68 -20.12
CA LYS A 34 16.03 13.98 -20.76
C LYS A 34 14.87 14.73 -20.10
N THR A 35 14.56 14.41 -18.85
CA THR A 35 13.47 15.06 -18.13
C THR A 35 13.99 16.27 -17.37
N VAL A 36 13.29 17.39 -17.49
CA VAL A 36 13.53 18.60 -16.70
C VAL A 36 12.36 18.77 -15.74
N VAL A 37 12.65 18.79 -14.45
CA VAL A 37 11.67 19.07 -13.41
C VAL A 37 11.81 20.53 -12.97
N ILE A 38 10.73 21.28 -13.12
CA ILE A 38 10.64 22.67 -12.66
C ILE A 38 9.70 22.69 -11.45
N LYS A 39 10.22 23.09 -10.31
CA LYS A 39 9.43 23.34 -9.11
C LYS A 39 9.08 24.81 -9.04
N SER A 40 7.82 25.15 -8.87
CA SER A 40 7.36 26.52 -8.68
C SER A 40 6.26 26.58 -7.62
N ASN A 41 6.23 27.67 -6.88
CA ASN A 41 5.21 27.93 -5.88
C ASN A 41 4.68 29.37 -5.99
N TYR A 42 3.80 29.77 -5.11
CA TYR A 42 3.13 31.08 -5.17
C TYR A 42 4.11 32.28 -5.08
N THR A 43 5.30 32.09 -4.53
CA THR A 43 6.30 33.18 -4.41
C THR A 43 6.94 33.52 -5.74
N ASP A 44 6.91 32.58 -6.70
CA ASP A 44 7.45 32.77 -8.06
C ASP A 44 6.50 33.58 -8.96
N ASN A 45 5.26 33.82 -8.50
CA ASN A 45 4.29 34.61 -9.24
C ASN A 45 4.30 36.09 -8.81
N PRO A 46 4.95 36.98 -9.56
CA PRO A 46 5.00 38.41 -9.22
C PRO A 46 3.65 39.13 -9.38
N PHE A 47 2.69 38.51 -10.05
CA PHE A 47 1.37 39.10 -10.32
C PHE A 47 0.30 38.61 -9.33
N LEU A 48 0.68 37.79 -8.35
CA LEU A 48 -0.27 37.29 -7.36
C LEU A 48 -0.76 38.44 -6.46
N PRO A 49 -2.08 38.70 -6.38
CA PRO A 49 -2.62 39.73 -5.51
C PRO A 49 -2.21 39.50 -4.05
N GLU A 50 -1.92 40.60 -3.33
CA GLU A 50 -1.46 40.53 -1.93
C GLU A 50 -2.48 39.82 -1.01
N THR A 51 -3.76 40.01 -1.27
CA THR A 51 -4.84 39.31 -0.52
C THR A 51 -4.77 37.79 -0.68
N GLU A 52 -4.48 37.31 -1.88
CA GLU A 52 -4.32 35.85 -2.12
C GLU A 52 -2.99 35.33 -1.55
N ARG A 53 -1.93 36.11 -1.67
CA ARG A 53 -0.64 35.78 -1.02
C ARG A 53 -0.83 35.58 0.47
N ASN A 54 -1.42 36.53 1.17
CA ASN A 54 -1.66 36.46 2.62
C ASN A 54 -2.54 35.26 2.99
N ARG A 55 -3.52 34.92 2.15
CA ARG A 55 -4.38 33.75 2.37
C ARG A 55 -3.60 32.43 2.27
N ILE A 56 -2.73 32.31 1.27
CA ILE A 56 -1.87 31.14 1.08
C ILE A 56 -0.87 31.04 2.22
N GLU A 57 -0.21 32.14 2.60
CA GLU A 57 0.77 32.18 3.70
C GLU A 57 0.14 31.77 5.06
N MET A 58 -1.08 32.23 5.31
CA MET A 58 -1.83 31.82 6.50
C MET A 58 -2.08 30.30 6.51
N ARG A 59 -2.37 29.70 5.36
CA ARG A 59 -2.58 28.26 5.26
C ARG A 59 -1.26 27.49 5.35
N VAL A 60 -0.22 27.94 4.69
CA VAL A 60 1.15 27.37 4.79
C VAL A 60 1.64 27.35 6.24
N SER A 61 1.33 28.39 7.04
CA SER A 61 1.75 28.46 8.45
C SER A 61 0.99 27.52 9.41
N ARG A 62 -0.17 26.99 9.00
CA ARG A 62 -1.06 26.18 9.85
C ARG A 62 -1.17 24.72 9.45
N ASP A 63 -0.85 24.43 8.19
CA ASP A 63 -1.05 23.11 7.58
C ASP A 63 0.28 22.67 6.96
N GLU A 64 1.01 21.83 7.68
CA GLU A 64 2.33 21.35 7.27
C GLU A 64 2.27 20.52 5.98
N ASN A 65 1.19 19.75 5.77
CA ASN A 65 1.01 18.99 4.55
C ASN A 65 0.73 19.92 3.35
N PHE A 66 -0.08 20.96 3.55
CA PHE A 66 -0.31 21.97 2.53
C PHE A 66 0.98 22.72 2.18
N LYS A 67 1.79 23.09 3.20
CA LYS A 67 3.10 23.71 3.02
C LYS A 67 4.00 22.81 2.18
N ARG A 68 4.12 21.54 2.54
CA ARG A 68 4.93 20.54 1.84
C ARG A 68 4.57 20.44 0.35
N ILE A 69 3.28 20.36 0.04
CA ILE A 69 2.79 20.23 -1.34
C ILE A 69 2.94 21.55 -2.13
N HIS A 70 2.45 22.66 -1.58
CA HIS A 70 2.23 23.89 -2.33
C HIS A 70 3.33 24.96 -2.16
N PHE A 71 4.23 24.77 -1.20
CA PHE A 71 5.37 25.67 -1.01
C PHE A 71 6.71 24.96 -1.25
N ASP A 72 6.95 23.83 -0.57
CA ASP A 72 8.19 23.07 -0.71
C ASP A 72 8.23 22.24 -2.00
N CYS A 73 7.10 22.08 -2.69
CA CYS A 73 6.94 21.25 -3.90
C CYS A 73 7.44 19.81 -3.67
N GLU A 74 7.09 19.25 -2.52
CA GLU A 74 7.38 17.89 -2.12
C GLU A 74 6.10 17.05 -2.05
N TYR A 75 6.24 15.74 -2.14
CA TYR A 75 5.08 14.85 -2.01
C TYR A 75 4.43 15.01 -0.65
N GLY A 76 3.12 15.22 -0.67
CA GLY A 76 2.29 15.28 0.54
C GLY A 76 2.29 13.95 1.28
N VAL A 77 1.98 14.00 2.56
CA VAL A 77 1.70 12.83 3.38
C VAL A 77 0.22 12.53 3.26
N THR A 78 -0.14 11.31 2.91
CA THR A 78 -1.55 10.89 2.90
C THR A 78 -2.09 10.96 4.33
N GLU A 79 -3.08 11.81 4.56
CA GLU A 79 -3.74 11.89 5.86
C GLU A 79 -4.40 10.55 6.19
N GLY A 80 -4.30 10.12 7.44
CA GLY A 80 -4.90 8.87 7.91
C GLY A 80 -4.00 7.63 7.76
N ILE A 81 -2.75 7.77 7.36
CA ILE A 81 -1.79 6.66 7.43
C ILE A 81 -1.51 6.34 8.89
N ILE A 82 -1.96 5.18 9.35
CA ILE A 82 -1.72 4.70 10.72
C ILE A 82 -0.24 4.31 10.89
N PHE A 83 0.35 3.67 9.88
CA PHE A 83 1.75 3.27 9.88
C PHE A 83 2.53 4.12 8.87
N SER A 84 3.31 5.09 9.34
CA SER A 84 4.09 6.01 8.49
C SER A 84 5.58 5.61 8.37
N ASN A 85 6.06 4.73 9.24
CA ASN A 85 7.46 4.34 9.37
C ASN A 85 7.72 2.92 8.83
N TRP A 86 7.28 2.64 7.62
CA TRP A 86 7.54 1.37 6.95
C TRP A 86 8.49 1.55 5.77
N TYR A 87 9.19 0.48 5.42
CA TYR A 87 10.02 0.41 4.23
C TYR A 87 9.96 -0.99 3.63
N GLN A 88 10.18 -1.07 2.34
CA GLN A 88 10.14 -2.33 1.61
C GLN A 88 11.49 -3.03 1.70
N ILE A 89 11.44 -4.35 1.90
CA ILE A 89 12.61 -5.24 1.90
C ILE A 89 12.43 -6.33 0.84
N ASP A 90 13.52 -6.88 0.33
CA ASP A 90 13.46 -7.92 -0.70
C ASP A 90 12.89 -9.25 -0.19
N ARG A 91 13.17 -9.58 1.06
CA ARG A 91 12.65 -10.78 1.72
C ARG A 91 12.70 -10.68 3.23
N ILE A 92 11.82 -11.41 3.90
CA ILE A 92 11.88 -11.60 5.36
C ILE A 92 13.09 -12.49 5.69
N PRO A 93 13.86 -12.20 6.77
CA PRO A 93 14.95 -13.04 7.22
C PRO A 93 14.49 -14.47 7.54
N GLN A 94 15.23 -15.46 7.02
CA GLN A 94 14.83 -16.86 7.11
C GLN A 94 14.74 -17.40 8.55
N GLU A 95 15.56 -16.88 9.45
CA GLU A 95 15.56 -17.22 10.88
C GLU A 95 14.29 -16.80 11.63
N LEU A 96 13.46 -15.95 11.03
CA LEU A 96 12.21 -15.49 11.62
C LEU A 96 10.98 -16.28 11.12
N GLU A 97 11.12 -17.07 10.08
CA GLU A 97 10.00 -17.76 9.39
C GLU A 97 9.17 -18.66 10.33
N ASP A 98 9.81 -19.30 11.32
CA ASP A 98 9.11 -20.16 12.29
C ASP A 98 8.22 -19.38 13.29
N LYS A 99 8.29 -18.05 13.29
CA LYS A 99 7.46 -17.17 14.11
C LYS A 99 6.25 -16.61 13.36
N ALA A 100 6.06 -17.03 12.12
CA ALA A 100 5.02 -16.48 11.26
C ALA A 100 3.60 -16.84 11.76
N ILE A 101 2.73 -15.85 11.74
CA ILE A 101 1.29 -15.99 11.89
C ILE A 101 0.65 -15.46 10.60
N TYR A 102 -0.37 -16.15 10.13
CA TYR A 102 -1.04 -15.79 8.89
C TYR A 102 -2.42 -15.20 9.19
N GLY A 103 -2.71 -14.04 8.59
CA GLY A 103 -4.03 -13.42 8.63
C GLY A 103 -4.78 -13.72 7.34
N LEU A 104 -5.99 -14.26 7.44
CA LEU A 104 -6.85 -14.58 6.30
C LEU A 104 -8.14 -13.77 6.37
N ASP A 105 -8.40 -13.00 5.32
CA ASP A 105 -9.68 -12.34 5.09
C ASP A 105 -10.37 -12.98 3.88
N PHE A 106 -11.63 -13.38 4.07
CA PHE A 106 -12.42 -14.01 3.03
C PHE A 106 -13.13 -12.97 2.18
N GLY A 107 -12.85 -12.97 0.90
CA GLY A 107 -13.60 -12.20 -0.09
C GLY A 107 -14.01 -13.07 -1.26
N PHE A 108 -14.94 -12.60 -2.08
CA PHE A 108 -15.38 -13.34 -3.28
C PHE A 108 -15.61 -12.42 -4.47
N THR A 109 -16.75 -11.70 -4.54
CA THR A 109 -17.18 -11.01 -5.76
C THR A 109 -16.50 -9.66 -5.93
N ASN A 110 -16.64 -8.77 -4.95
CA ASN A 110 -16.12 -7.40 -4.99
C ASN A 110 -14.88 -7.24 -4.10
N ASP A 111 -14.84 -7.99 -3.01
CA ASP A 111 -13.73 -7.97 -2.07
C ASP A 111 -12.78 -9.12 -2.38
N PRO A 112 -11.48 -8.89 -2.43
CA PRO A 112 -10.51 -9.95 -2.64
C PRO A 112 -10.37 -10.82 -1.38
N THR A 113 -10.11 -12.11 -1.57
CA THR A 113 -9.51 -12.94 -0.52
C THR A 113 -8.09 -12.47 -0.32
N ALA A 114 -7.72 -12.16 0.91
CA ALA A 114 -6.37 -11.74 1.29
C ALA A 114 -5.75 -12.71 2.28
N LEU A 115 -4.50 -13.12 2.03
CA LEU A 115 -3.66 -13.85 2.99
C LEU A 115 -2.38 -13.06 3.17
N ILE A 116 -2.12 -12.67 4.39
CA ILE A 116 -0.89 -11.98 4.79
C ILE A 116 -0.10 -12.84 5.76
N LYS A 117 1.21 -12.87 5.60
CA LYS A 117 2.15 -13.41 6.60
C LYS A 117 2.65 -12.26 7.47
N THR A 118 2.60 -12.43 8.77
CA THR A 118 3.08 -11.45 9.74
C THR A 118 4.07 -12.09 10.71
N ILE A 119 5.12 -11.36 11.03
CA ILE A 119 6.09 -11.77 12.06
C ILE A 119 6.36 -10.56 12.95
N GLU A 120 6.11 -10.73 14.23
CA GLU A 120 6.41 -9.71 15.24
C GLU A 120 7.76 -10.01 15.90
N THR A 121 8.59 -8.98 16.01
CA THR A 121 9.84 -8.99 16.77
C THR A 121 9.83 -7.83 17.76
N GLU A 122 10.83 -7.74 18.62
CA GLU A 122 10.96 -6.62 19.56
C GLU A 122 11.09 -5.26 18.86
N ASP A 123 11.68 -5.24 17.66
CA ASP A 123 12.03 -3.99 16.95
C ASP A 123 11.14 -3.70 15.74
N ALA A 124 10.46 -4.70 15.16
CA ALA A 124 9.73 -4.54 13.91
C ALA A 124 8.60 -5.54 13.70
N PHE A 125 7.61 -5.13 12.90
CA PHE A 125 6.64 -6.02 12.27
C PHE A 125 7.05 -6.25 10.81
N TYR A 126 7.16 -7.53 10.44
CA TYR A 126 7.33 -7.92 9.04
C TYR A 126 5.99 -8.35 8.48
N VAL A 127 5.68 -7.89 7.28
CA VAL A 127 4.41 -8.19 6.60
C VAL A 127 4.71 -8.59 5.16
N ASP A 128 4.09 -9.68 4.70
CA ASP A 128 4.21 -10.15 3.32
C ASP A 128 2.82 -10.54 2.79
N GLU A 129 2.43 -9.99 1.63
CA GLU A 129 1.17 -10.30 0.98
C GLU A 129 1.33 -11.56 0.12
N LEU A 130 0.68 -12.65 0.55
CA LEU A 130 0.77 -13.96 -0.11
C LEU A 130 -0.37 -14.23 -1.09
N ILE A 131 -1.56 -13.72 -0.79
CA ILE A 131 -2.77 -13.79 -1.64
C ILE A 131 -3.48 -12.44 -1.57
N TYR A 132 -3.86 -11.91 -2.74
CA TYR A 132 -4.79 -10.80 -2.88
C TYR A 132 -5.56 -10.98 -4.19
N GLN A 133 -6.70 -11.69 -4.14
CA GLN A 133 -7.40 -12.11 -5.34
C GLN A 133 -8.90 -12.26 -5.11
N THR A 134 -9.72 -11.76 -6.05
CA THR A 134 -11.17 -11.97 -6.09
C THR A 134 -11.54 -13.31 -6.74
N GLY A 135 -12.75 -13.80 -6.46
CA GLY A 135 -13.33 -14.97 -7.10
C GLY A 135 -12.75 -16.31 -6.64
N MET A 136 -12.07 -16.35 -5.50
CA MET A 136 -11.53 -17.59 -4.95
C MET A 136 -12.58 -18.38 -4.17
N LEU A 137 -12.76 -19.65 -4.51
CA LEU A 137 -13.48 -20.61 -3.70
C LEU A 137 -12.57 -21.15 -2.57
N ASN A 138 -13.15 -21.73 -1.52
CA ASN A 138 -12.39 -22.36 -0.43
C ASN A 138 -11.38 -23.42 -0.95
N SER A 139 -11.77 -24.18 -1.97
CA SER A 139 -10.87 -25.13 -2.63
C SER A 139 -9.68 -24.49 -3.32
N ASP A 140 -9.83 -23.25 -3.82
CA ASP A 140 -8.75 -22.50 -4.45
C ASP A 140 -7.78 -21.97 -3.39
N ILE A 141 -8.32 -21.46 -2.29
CA ILE A 141 -7.54 -21.01 -1.14
C ILE A 141 -6.71 -22.17 -0.57
N ILE A 142 -7.32 -23.35 -0.37
CA ILE A 142 -6.64 -24.56 0.10
C ILE A 142 -5.49 -24.96 -0.84
N ARG A 143 -5.74 -24.98 -2.16
CA ARG A 143 -4.68 -25.24 -3.15
C ARG A 143 -3.56 -24.19 -3.10
N ARG A 144 -3.92 -22.95 -2.83
CA ARG A 144 -2.94 -21.88 -2.69
C ARG A 144 -2.08 -22.07 -1.45
N PHE A 145 -2.65 -22.48 -0.32
CA PHE A 145 -1.91 -22.84 0.89
C PHE A 145 -0.89 -23.96 0.62
N ASP A 146 -1.30 -25.04 -0.08
CA ASP A 146 -0.40 -26.11 -0.48
C ASP A 146 0.75 -25.57 -1.36
N SER A 147 0.45 -24.70 -2.33
CA SER A 147 1.47 -24.13 -3.24
C SER A 147 2.44 -23.17 -2.56
N LEU A 148 2.01 -22.49 -1.51
CA LEU A 148 2.82 -21.59 -0.69
C LEU A 148 3.65 -22.36 0.36
N GLY A 149 3.41 -23.67 0.52
CA GLY A 149 4.14 -24.51 1.45
C GLY A 149 3.73 -24.34 2.90
N LEU A 150 2.51 -23.86 3.19
CA LEU A 150 1.99 -23.76 4.55
C LEU A 150 1.92 -25.16 5.18
N LYS A 151 2.48 -25.28 6.39
CA LYS A 151 2.61 -26.56 7.11
C LYS A 151 1.30 -26.91 7.80
N LYS A 152 0.66 -27.99 7.37
CA LYS A 152 -0.59 -28.48 7.97
C LYS A 152 -0.41 -28.79 9.47
N ASN A 153 -1.43 -28.48 10.26
CA ASN A 153 -1.45 -28.62 11.73
C ASN A 153 -0.33 -27.87 12.48
N TYR A 154 0.43 -27.02 11.80
CA TYR A 154 1.54 -26.29 12.38
C TYR A 154 1.37 -24.77 12.23
N ASP A 155 1.34 -24.26 11.00
CA ASP A 155 1.25 -22.83 10.76
C ASP A 155 -0.11 -22.30 11.23
N GLU A 156 -0.08 -21.26 12.08
CA GLU A 156 -1.27 -20.69 12.65
C GLU A 156 -1.87 -19.66 11.68
N ILE A 157 -3.14 -19.89 11.31
CA ILE A 157 -3.90 -19.01 10.44
C ILE A 157 -5.07 -18.43 11.22
N ILE A 158 -5.12 -17.10 11.34
CA ILE A 158 -6.23 -16.38 11.98
C ILE A 158 -7.11 -15.81 10.87
N ALA A 159 -8.34 -16.27 10.81
CA ALA A 159 -9.32 -15.87 9.79
C ALA A 159 -10.44 -14.99 10.36
N ASP A 160 -11.12 -14.21 9.50
CA ASP A 160 -12.32 -13.51 9.95
C ASP A 160 -13.35 -14.53 10.48
N SER A 161 -13.81 -14.30 11.71
CA SER A 161 -14.77 -15.17 12.40
C SER A 161 -16.19 -15.13 11.82
N ALA A 162 -16.47 -14.24 10.85
CA ALA A 162 -17.77 -14.18 10.18
C ALA A 162 -18.05 -15.39 9.25
N GLU A 163 -17.00 -16.14 8.86
CA GLU A 163 -17.06 -17.25 7.90
C GLU A 163 -16.76 -18.63 8.54
N PRO A 164 -17.54 -19.10 9.54
CA PRO A 164 -17.22 -20.33 10.29
C PRO A 164 -17.24 -21.59 9.42
N LYS A 165 -18.02 -21.61 8.33
CA LYS A 165 -18.06 -22.76 7.40
C LYS A 165 -16.76 -22.87 6.61
N SER A 166 -16.25 -21.75 6.13
CA SER A 166 -14.99 -21.68 5.39
C SER A 166 -13.80 -22.07 6.28
N ILE A 167 -13.80 -21.58 7.52
CA ILE A 167 -12.82 -22.00 8.54
C ILE A 167 -12.85 -23.51 8.75
N GLN A 168 -14.05 -24.09 8.94
CA GLN A 168 -14.19 -25.53 9.18
C GLN A 168 -13.71 -26.36 7.98
N GLU A 169 -13.97 -25.91 6.75
CA GLU A 169 -13.50 -26.58 5.55
C GLU A 169 -11.97 -26.63 5.46
N MET A 170 -11.29 -25.53 5.81
CA MET A 170 -9.83 -25.47 5.87
C MET A 170 -9.26 -26.34 6.98
N CYS A 171 -9.91 -26.36 8.15
CA CYS A 171 -9.56 -27.29 9.22
C CYS A 171 -9.68 -28.75 8.79
N ASN A 172 -10.75 -29.10 8.04
CA ASN A 172 -10.93 -30.45 7.50
C ASN A 172 -9.86 -30.83 6.46
N ALA A 173 -9.29 -29.83 5.76
CA ALA A 173 -8.15 -30.01 4.86
C ALA A 173 -6.82 -30.14 5.60
N GLY A 174 -6.81 -30.01 6.93
CA GLY A 174 -5.65 -30.21 7.79
C GLY A 174 -4.91 -28.92 8.17
N TYR A 175 -5.45 -27.74 7.87
CA TYR A 175 -4.83 -26.48 8.27
C TYR A 175 -5.26 -26.03 9.68
N ASN A 176 -4.37 -25.37 10.41
CA ASN A 176 -4.65 -24.83 11.74
C ASN A 176 -5.26 -23.43 11.62
N VAL A 177 -6.54 -23.37 11.25
CA VAL A 177 -7.28 -22.13 11.07
C VAL A 177 -8.18 -21.84 12.27
N LYS A 178 -8.11 -20.62 12.80
CA LYS A 178 -8.92 -20.16 13.93
C LYS A 178 -9.64 -18.86 13.54
N GLY A 179 -10.86 -18.69 14.03
CA GLY A 179 -11.55 -17.40 13.90
C GLY A 179 -10.93 -16.35 14.82
N ALA A 180 -10.79 -15.13 14.31
CA ALA A 180 -10.32 -13.99 15.09
C ALA A 180 -11.27 -13.73 16.27
N VAL A 181 -10.72 -13.48 17.45
CA VAL A 181 -11.47 -13.03 18.62
C VAL A 181 -11.76 -11.54 18.44
N LYS A 182 -13.03 -11.19 18.21
CA LYS A 182 -13.45 -9.78 18.14
C LYS A 182 -13.43 -9.21 19.56
N GLY A 183 -12.70 -8.12 19.76
CA GLY A 183 -12.72 -7.38 21.01
C GLY A 183 -14.11 -6.77 21.31
N PRO A 184 -14.34 -6.30 22.54
CA PRO A 184 -15.59 -5.65 22.93
C PRO A 184 -15.80 -4.34 22.21
#